data_6af38e7f50d7b03dcb16d710183d23dc
#
_entry.id   6af38e7f50d7b03dcb16d710183d23dc
#
_cell.length_a   1.000
_cell.length_b   1.000
_cell.length_c   1.000
_cell.angle_alpha   90.00
_cell.angle_beta   90.00
_cell.angle_gamma   90.00
#
_symmetry.space_group_name_H-M   'P 1'
#
loop_
_entity.id
_entity.type
_entity.pdbx_description
1 polymer ?
#
loop_
_entity_poly.entity_id
_entity_poly.type
_entity_poly.pdbx_seq_one_letter_code
_entity_poly.pdbx_strand_id
1 'polypeptide(L)'
;TAQFCILHLAFCISSCILISCANRGVGPQGGPRDSIPPTVLKEKPLNGTLHFNSKKIEIYFDEYIQLTNVAANVVISPPQLHAPEIRALGKKILITLADTLIPNTTYTIDFGSAIVDNNEQIPLHGYAYAFATGDHIDTLGIYGQVIHAATLNPVTDLTVGVYDVLQDSVFEKQPFLRIAKTDSLG
;
A
#
# COMPACT_ATOMS: atom_id res chain seq x y z
N THR A 1 50.33 -59.98 16.12
CA THR A 1 50.45 -58.76 16.93
C THR A 1 50.41 -57.47 16.05
N ALA A 2 51.06 -57.43 14.91
CA ALA A 2 51.09 -56.26 14.04
C ALA A 2 49.70 -55.90 13.45
N GLN A 3 48.90 -56.88 13.04
CA GLN A 3 47.57 -56.69 12.51
C GLN A 3 46.61 -56.09 13.51
N PHE A 4 46.75 -56.42 14.81
CA PHE A 4 45.93 -55.89 15.87
C PHE A 4 46.21 -54.39 16.14
N CYS A 5 47.48 -54.00 16.04
CA CYS A 5 47.89 -52.57 16.17
C CYS A 5 47.38 -51.71 15.02
N ILE A 6 47.40 -52.23 13.79
CA ILE A 6 46.89 -51.52 12.60
C ILE A 6 45.37 -51.32 12.71
N LEU A 7 44.63 -52.32 13.17
CA LEU A 7 43.16 -52.21 13.34
C LEU A 7 42.79 -51.19 14.42
N HIS A 8 43.52 -51.15 15.53
CA HIS A 8 43.32 -50.17 16.59
C HIS A 8 43.68 -48.76 16.14
N LEU A 9 44.77 -48.60 15.39
CA LEU A 9 45.15 -47.30 14.86
C LEU A 9 44.11 -46.74 13.86
N ALA A 10 43.60 -47.62 12.97
CA ALA A 10 42.53 -47.24 12.01
C ALA A 10 41.23 -46.87 12.73
N PHE A 11 40.88 -47.58 13.83
CA PHE A 11 39.68 -47.26 14.62
C PHE A 11 39.81 -45.93 15.34
N CYS A 12 41.00 -45.63 15.94
CA CYS A 12 41.25 -44.33 16.57
C CYS A 12 41.20 -43.16 15.59
N ILE A 13 41.76 -43.31 14.40
CA ILE A 13 41.73 -42.28 13.35
C ILE A 13 40.28 -42.05 12.87
N SER A 14 39.53 -43.13 12.66
CA SER A 14 38.13 -43.06 12.27
C SER A 14 37.25 -42.36 13.35
N SER A 15 37.54 -42.60 14.62
CA SER A 15 36.81 -41.96 15.74
C SER A 15 37.09 -40.42 15.85
N CYS A 16 38.33 -40.01 15.52
CA CYS A 16 38.69 -38.59 15.57
C CYS A 16 38.05 -37.76 14.45
N ILE A 17 37.70 -38.38 13.33
CA ILE A 17 37.08 -37.69 12.17
C ILE A 17 35.61 -37.37 12.46
N LEU A 18 34.95 -38.07 13.41
CA LEU A 18 33.54 -37.87 13.71
C LEU A 18 33.26 -36.75 14.75
N ILE A 19 34.29 -36.12 15.32
CA ILE A 19 34.16 -35.04 16.32
C ILE A 19 34.44 -33.69 15.61
N SER A 20 33.93 -33.49 14.42
CA SER A 20 33.86 -32.15 13.81
C SER A 20 32.59 -31.44 14.30
N CYS A 21 32.68 -30.89 15.50
CA CYS A 21 31.70 -29.86 15.92
C CYS A 21 31.94 -28.63 15.05
N ALA A 22 31.18 -28.50 13.99
CA ALA A 22 31.03 -27.24 13.32
C ALA A 22 30.42 -26.26 14.33
N ASN A 23 31.27 -25.42 14.91
CA ASN A 23 30.81 -24.31 15.76
C ASN A 23 29.97 -23.39 14.85
N ARG A 24 28.63 -23.53 14.88
CA ARG A 24 27.73 -22.58 14.25
C ARG A 24 27.87 -21.31 15.06
N GLY A 25 28.79 -20.44 14.66
CA GLY A 25 28.81 -19.08 15.12
C GLY A 25 27.40 -18.49 14.97
N VAL A 26 27.01 -17.61 15.87
CA VAL A 26 25.78 -16.82 15.71
C VAL A 26 25.88 -16.20 14.32
N GLY A 27 24.93 -16.55 13.44
CA GLY A 27 24.88 -15.96 12.09
C GLY A 27 24.86 -14.43 12.20
N PRO A 28 25.20 -13.71 11.14
CA PRO A 28 25.17 -12.27 11.15
C PRO A 28 23.80 -11.81 11.64
N GLN A 29 23.79 -11.15 12.80
CA GLN A 29 22.60 -10.47 13.26
C GLN A 29 22.45 -9.27 12.35
N GLY A 30 21.33 -9.17 11.62
CA GLY A 30 21.02 -8.05 10.74
C GLY A 30 21.22 -6.70 11.47
N GLY A 31 21.37 -5.63 10.69
CA GLY A 31 21.40 -4.28 11.23
C GLY A 31 20.14 -3.90 12.02
N PRO A 32 20.07 -2.69 12.57
CA PRO A 32 18.85 -2.18 13.19
C PRO A 32 17.68 -2.34 12.20
N ARG A 33 16.52 -2.74 12.71
CA ARG A 33 15.30 -2.84 11.91
C ARG A 33 14.94 -1.42 11.43
N ASP A 34 14.65 -1.28 10.15
CA ASP A 34 14.10 -0.04 9.62
C ASP A 34 12.72 0.24 10.22
N SER A 35 12.43 1.50 10.50
CA SER A 35 11.15 1.97 11.04
C SER A 35 10.59 3.15 10.24
N ILE A 36 11.21 3.47 9.10
CA ILE A 36 10.83 4.59 8.25
C ILE A 36 9.90 4.07 7.15
N PRO A 37 8.74 4.70 6.93
CA PRO A 37 7.89 4.34 5.81
C PRO A 37 8.49 4.81 4.47
N PRO A 38 8.09 4.18 3.35
CA PRO A 38 8.52 4.59 2.02
C PRO A 38 8.21 6.06 1.74
N THR A 39 9.11 6.75 1.05
CA THR A 39 8.92 8.14 0.63
C THR A 39 8.74 8.27 -0.88
N VAL A 40 7.82 9.15 -1.29
CA VAL A 40 7.59 9.44 -2.71
C VAL A 40 8.70 10.36 -3.22
N LEU A 41 9.42 9.92 -4.25
CA LEU A 41 10.48 10.68 -4.89
C LEU A 41 10.00 11.45 -6.13
N LYS A 42 9.07 10.85 -6.90
CA LYS A 42 8.65 11.38 -8.19
C LYS A 42 7.31 10.81 -8.59
N GLU A 43 6.54 11.62 -9.31
CA GLU A 43 5.26 11.23 -9.90
C GLU A 43 5.22 11.60 -11.39
N LYS A 44 4.49 10.82 -12.18
CA LYS A 44 4.27 11.07 -13.61
C LYS A 44 2.84 10.68 -14.00
N PRO A 45 1.97 11.64 -14.35
CA PRO A 45 2.15 13.09 -14.21
C PRO A 45 2.37 13.52 -12.74
N LEU A 46 2.75 14.77 -12.50
CA LEU A 46 2.90 15.30 -11.13
C LEU A 46 1.56 15.30 -10.40
N ASN A 47 1.60 15.11 -9.09
CA ASN A 47 0.44 15.35 -8.22
C ASN A 47 -0.03 16.80 -8.38
N GLY A 48 -1.33 17.01 -8.49
CA GLY A 48 -1.90 18.32 -8.77
C GLY A 48 -1.93 18.70 -10.25
N THR A 49 -1.67 17.78 -11.19
CA THR A 49 -1.73 18.07 -12.65
C THR A 49 -3.13 18.49 -13.06
N LEU A 50 -3.22 19.61 -13.80
CA LEU A 50 -4.41 20.10 -14.47
C LEU A 50 -4.48 19.57 -15.91
N HIS A 51 -5.66 19.62 -16.53
CA HIS A 51 -5.89 19.12 -17.90
C HIS A 51 -5.38 17.68 -18.09
N PHE A 52 -5.57 16.87 -17.08
CA PHE A 52 -5.10 15.50 -17.08
C PHE A 52 -5.79 14.69 -18.19
N ASN A 53 -5.00 14.13 -19.09
CA ASN A 53 -5.46 13.34 -20.23
C ASN A 53 -4.76 11.99 -20.38
N SER A 54 -3.95 11.61 -19.40
CA SER A 54 -3.24 10.33 -19.40
C SER A 54 -4.13 9.21 -18.87
N LYS A 55 -3.92 7.99 -19.36
CA LYS A 55 -4.50 6.78 -18.76
C LYS A 55 -3.58 6.11 -17.74
N LYS A 56 -2.34 6.60 -17.60
CA LYS A 56 -1.33 5.99 -16.74
C LYS A 56 -0.76 7.01 -15.77
N ILE A 57 -0.58 6.56 -14.52
CA ILE A 57 0.09 7.32 -13.46
C ILE A 57 1.20 6.43 -12.91
N GLU A 58 2.38 6.98 -12.77
CA GLU A 58 3.53 6.31 -12.16
C GLU A 58 3.99 7.10 -10.93
N ILE A 59 4.12 6.42 -9.80
CA ILE A 59 4.60 6.98 -8.53
C ILE A 59 5.86 6.22 -8.15
N TYR A 60 6.98 6.94 -7.94
CA TYR A 60 8.30 6.37 -7.65
C TYR A 60 8.68 6.62 -6.19
N PHE A 61 9.26 5.61 -5.57
CA PHE A 61 9.65 5.58 -4.16
C PHE A 61 11.17 5.42 -4.00
N ASP A 62 11.67 5.80 -2.85
CA ASP A 62 13.08 5.63 -2.46
C ASP A 62 13.48 4.17 -2.25
N GLU A 63 12.50 3.31 -1.92
CA GLU A 63 12.71 1.90 -1.64
C GLU A 63 11.73 0.97 -2.38
N TYR A 64 11.92 -0.35 -2.22
CA TYR A 64 11.01 -1.36 -2.77
C TYR A 64 9.72 -1.38 -1.97
N ILE A 65 8.59 -1.33 -2.67
CA ILE A 65 7.26 -1.29 -2.06
C ILE A 65 6.41 -2.49 -2.44
N GLN A 66 5.43 -2.78 -1.60
CA GLN A 66 4.34 -3.71 -1.86
C GLN A 66 2.99 -2.99 -1.71
N LEU A 67 1.96 -3.59 -2.29
CA LEU A 67 0.58 -3.14 -2.13
C LEU A 67 -0.20 -4.18 -1.34
N THR A 68 -0.84 -3.74 -0.26
CA THR A 68 -1.65 -4.59 0.63
C THR A 68 -3.10 -4.19 0.56
N ASN A 69 -3.99 -5.16 0.41
CA ASN A 69 -5.44 -4.97 0.42
C ASN A 69 -5.94 -3.77 -0.43
N VAL A 70 -5.46 -3.66 -1.67
CA VAL A 70 -5.78 -2.53 -2.58
C VAL A 70 -7.28 -2.29 -2.66
N ALA A 71 -8.09 -3.33 -2.81
CA ALA A 71 -9.54 -3.21 -2.92
C ALA A 71 -10.22 -2.64 -1.66
N ALA A 72 -9.61 -2.83 -0.49
CA ALA A 72 -10.14 -2.32 0.77
C ALA A 72 -9.57 -0.94 1.14
N ASN A 73 -8.32 -0.68 0.81
CA ASN A 73 -7.60 0.49 1.30
C ASN A 73 -7.51 1.64 0.30
N VAL A 74 -7.59 1.36 -1.02
CA VAL A 74 -7.50 2.42 -2.02
C VAL A 74 -8.88 2.93 -2.38
N VAL A 75 -9.06 4.24 -2.22
CA VAL A 75 -10.32 4.93 -2.55
C VAL A 75 -10.07 5.90 -3.69
N ILE A 76 -10.92 5.82 -4.73
CA ILE A 76 -10.87 6.74 -5.87
C ILE A 76 -12.15 7.56 -5.91
N SER A 77 -11.99 8.87 -5.83
CA SER A 77 -13.11 9.82 -5.81
C SER A 77 -12.99 10.83 -6.97
N PRO A 78 -14.00 10.99 -7.81
CA PRO A 78 -15.26 10.24 -7.90
C PRO A 78 -15.05 8.74 -8.16
N PRO A 79 -16.00 7.88 -7.73
CA PRO A 79 -15.87 6.45 -7.98
C PRO A 79 -15.88 6.14 -9.48
N GLN A 80 -15.09 5.17 -9.87
CA GLN A 80 -14.99 4.69 -11.25
C GLN A 80 -15.97 3.53 -11.45
N LEU A 81 -16.52 3.40 -12.66
CA LEU A 81 -17.37 2.26 -13.02
C LEU A 81 -16.56 0.95 -13.06
N HIS A 82 -15.35 1.04 -13.61
CA HIS A 82 -14.39 -0.07 -13.64
C HIS A 82 -13.19 0.28 -12.77
N ALA A 83 -12.86 -0.59 -11.84
CA ALA A 83 -11.70 -0.38 -10.98
C ALA A 83 -10.42 -0.23 -11.82
N PRO A 84 -9.57 0.77 -11.57
CA PRO A 84 -8.28 0.88 -12.23
C PRO A 84 -7.36 -0.27 -11.83
N GLU A 85 -6.45 -0.60 -12.72
CA GLU A 85 -5.39 -1.55 -12.42
C GLU A 85 -4.26 -0.84 -11.67
N ILE A 86 -3.96 -1.30 -10.45
CA ILE A 86 -2.91 -0.74 -9.60
C ILE A 86 -1.90 -1.85 -9.30
N ARG A 87 -0.64 -1.64 -9.70
CA ARG A 87 0.44 -2.62 -9.53
C ARG A 87 1.68 -1.99 -8.90
N ALA A 88 2.28 -2.71 -7.95
CA ALA A 88 3.64 -2.42 -7.48
C ALA A 88 4.66 -3.10 -8.40
N LEU A 89 5.65 -2.34 -8.85
CA LEU A 89 6.73 -2.79 -9.74
C LEU A 89 8.08 -2.33 -9.18
N GLY A 90 8.60 -3.07 -8.22
CA GLY A 90 9.84 -2.71 -7.55
C GLY A 90 9.71 -1.45 -6.70
N LYS A 91 10.34 -0.36 -7.10
CA LYS A 91 10.29 0.95 -6.44
C LYS A 91 9.24 1.89 -7.02
N LYS A 92 8.24 1.38 -7.74
CA LYS A 92 7.18 2.21 -8.29
C LYS A 92 5.81 1.55 -8.25
N ILE A 93 4.78 2.39 -8.19
CA ILE A 93 3.39 2.02 -8.46
C ILE A 93 3.05 2.47 -9.88
N LEU A 94 2.41 1.58 -10.63
CA LEU A 94 1.77 1.87 -11.91
C LEU A 94 0.26 1.76 -11.73
N ILE A 95 -0.46 2.84 -12.06
CA ILE A 95 -1.91 2.90 -12.08
C ILE A 95 -2.35 3.04 -13.52
N THR A 96 -3.28 2.20 -13.96
CA THR A 96 -3.89 2.29 -15.29
C THR A 96 -5.39 2.51 -15.11
N LEU A 97 -5.85 3.69 -15.49
CA LEU A 97 -7.27 4.06 -15.44
C LEU A 97 -8.03 3.33 -16.55
N ALA A 98 -9.13 2.69 -16.19
CA ALA A 98 -9.95 1.93 -17.14
C ALA A 98 -10.98 2.84 -17.84
N ASP A 99 -11.63 3.69 -17.07
CA ASP A 99 -12.74 4.52 -17.53
C ASP A 99 -12.30 5.79 -18.26
N THR A 100 -13.23 6.37 -19.02
CA THR A 100 -13.10 7.73 -19.52
C THR A 100 -13.38 8.70 -18.38
N LEU A 101 -12.47 9.64 -18.18
CA LEU A 101 -12.61 10.63 -17.11
C LEU A 101 -13.70 11.66 -17.43
N ILE A 102 -14.43 12.07 -16.40
CA ILE A 102 -15.44 13.12 -16.50
C ILE A 102 -14.73 14.46 -16.74
N PRO A 103 -15.16 15.30 -17.69
CA PRO A 103 -14.60 16.62 -17.91
C PRO A 103 -14.77 17.55 -16.69
N ASN A 104 -13.87 18.51 -16.53
CA ASN A 104 -13.88 19.52 -15.45
C ASN A 104 -14.09 18.95 -14.05
N THR A 105 -13.40 17.84 -13.77
CA THR A 105 -13.59 17.09 -12.53
C THR A 105 -12.24 16.85 -11.87
N THR A 106 -12.17 17.06 -10.57
CA THR A 106 -11.03 16.68 -9.73
C THR A 106 -11.17 15.24 -9.30
N TYR A 107 -10.11 14.46 -9.50
CA TYR A 107 -9.98 13.09 -9.05
C TYR A 107 -8.95 12.99 -7.93
N THR A 108 -9.24 12.16 -6.95
CA THR A 108 -8.32 11.83 -5.87
C THR A 108 -8.21 10.31 -5.75
N ILE A 109 -6.99 9.82 -5.65
CA ILE A 109 -6.67 8.43 -5.36
C ILE A 109 -6.02 8.42 -3.98
N ASP A 110 -6.76 8.03 -2.98
CA ASP A 110 -6.27 7.87 -1.61
C ASP A 110 -5.82 6.43 -1.41
N PHE A 111 -4.59 6.24 -0.97
CA PHE A 111 -4.00 4.92 -0.77
C PHE A 111 -4.20 4.38 0.65
N GLY A 112 -4.70 5.20 1.58
CA GLY A 112 -4.89 4.79 2.98
C GLY A 112 -3.62 4.21 3.58
N SER A 113 -3.62 2.91 3.86
CA SER A 113 -2.47 2.14 4.33
C SER A 113 -2.01 1.07 3.34
N ALA A 114 -2.42 1.18 2.06
CA ALA A 114 -2.14 0.15 1.05
C ALA A 114 -0.67 0.05 0.66
N ILE A 115 0.07 1.17 0.71
CA ILE A 115 1.48 1.22 0.33
C ILE A 115 2.33 0.87 1.54
N VAL A 116 3.11 -0.21 1.45
CA VAL A 116 4.02 -0.63 2.51
C VAL A 116 5.41 -0.88 1.93
N ASP A 117 6.46 -0.74 2.75
CA ASP A 117 7.78 -1.20 2.36
C ASP A 117 7.80 -2.74 2.17
N ASN A 118 8.77 -3.22 1.40
CA ASN A 118 8.86 -4.63 1.06
C ASN A 118 9.36 -5.51 2.22
N ASN A 119 10.15 -4.98 3.14
CA ASN A 119 10.89 -5.74 4.14
C ASN A 119 10.14 -5.80 5.47
N GLU A 120 9.88 -4.65 6.06
CA GLU A 120 9.28 -4.50 7.39
C GLU A 120 7.76 -4.36 7.37
N GLN A 121 7.17 -4.11 6.18
CA GLN A 121 5.73 -3.90 5.97
C GLN A 121 5.20 -2.63 6.67
N ILE A 122 6.03 -1.57 6.75
CA ILE A 122 5.66 -0.30 7.35
C ILE A 122 4.80 0.49 6.37
N PRO A 123 3.58 0.89 6.75
CA PRO A 123 2.68 1.58 5.84
C PRO A 123 3.03 3.08 5.68
N LEU A 124 2.96 3.56 4.44
CA LEU A 124 2.90 4.97 4.14
C LEU A 124 1.46 5.46 4.35
N HIS A 125 1.23 6.24 5.40
CA HIS A 125 -0.09 6.78 5.72
C HIS A 125 -0.32 8.16 5.08
N GLY A 126 -1.58 8.44 4.76
CA GLY A 126 -2.02 9.77 4.35
C GLY A 126 -1.54 10.22 2.97
N TYR A 127 -1.05 9.28 2.15
CA TYR A 127 -0.67 9.62 0.78
C TYR A 127 -1.87 9.55 -0.15
N ALA A 128 -2.19 10.69 -0.77
CA ALA A 128 -3.20 10.81 -1.80
C ALA A 128 -2.62 11.49 -3.05
N TYR A 129 -2.99 10.97 -4.22
CA TYR A 129 -2.64 11.54 -5.52
C TYR A 129 -3.88 12.19 -6.11
N ALA A 130 -3.80 13.49 -6.40
CA ALA A 130 -4.90 14.26 -6.97
C ALA A 130 -4.56 14.80 -8.36
N PHE A 131 -5.56 14.93 -9.23
CA PHE A 131 -5.44 15.55 -10.53
C PHE A 131 -6.79 16.10 -10.97
N ALA A 132 -6.80 17.02 -11.90
CA ALA A 132 -8.03 17.56 -12.49
C ALA A 132 -8.03 17.42 -14.00
N THR A 133 -9.18 17.11 -14.58
CA THR A 133 -9.40 17.14 -16.04
C THR A 133 -9.70 18.55 -16.54
N GLY A 134 -9.99 19.49 -15.65
CA GLY A 134 -10.25 20.91 -15.91
C GLY A 134 -9.10 21.82 -15.51
N ASP A 135 -9.42 23.11 -15.36
CA ASP A 135 -8.49 24.22 -15.15
C ASP A 135 -8.08 24.41 -13.70
N HIS A 136 -8.73 23.74 -12.76
CA HIS A 136 -8.48 23.87 -11.32
C HIS A 136 -8.70 22.55 -10.59
N ILE A 137 -8.12 22.45 -9.42
CA ILE A 137 -8.40 21.39 -8.46
C ILE A 137 -9.40 21.92 -7.43
N ASP A 138 -10.50 21.18 -7.21
CA ASP A 138 -11.46 21.49 -6.19
C ASP A 138 -10.81 21.42 -4.80
N THR A 139 -10.99 22.49 -4.03
CA THR A 139 -10.46 22.59 -2.66
C THR A 139 -11.54 22.49 -1.59
N LEU A 140 -12.81 22.46 -2.00
CA LEU A 140 -13.92 22.29 -1.08
C LEU A 140 -13.93 20.88 -0.50
N GLY A 141 -14.11 20.76 0.80
CA GLY A 141 -14.15 19.49 1.52
C GLY A 141 -15.24 19.47 2.59
N ILE A 142 -15.73 18.28 2.86
CA ILE A 142 -16.62 17.99 3.99
C ILE A 142 -15.80 17.14 4.95
N TYR A 143 -15.74 17.55 6.22
CA TYR A 143 -15.03 16.86 7.28
C TYR A 143 -16.00 16.48 8.37
N GLY A 144 -15.82 15.32 8.96
CA GLY A 144 -16.67 14.82 10.02
C GLY A 144 -16.09 13.58 10.67
N GLN A 145 -16.79 13.09 11.67
CA GLN A 145 -16.45 11.87 12.37
C GLN A 145 -17.68 10.95 12.40
N VAL A 146 -17.49 9.69 12.13
CA VAL A 146 -18.53 8.67 12.24
C VAL A 146 -18.31 7.89 13.53
N ILE A 147 -19.32 7.93 14.41
CA ILE A 147 -19.28 7.23 15.70
C ILE A 147 -20.49 6.31 15.85
N HIS A 148 -20.30 5.23 16.59
CA HIS A 148 -21.39 4.32 16.93
C HIS A 148 -22.32 4.97 17.95
N ALA A 149 -23.61 5.10 17.63
CA ALA A 149 -24.56 5.90 18.41
C ALA A 149 -24.70 5.45 19.88
N ALA A 150 -24.57 4.16 20.18
CA ALA A 150 -24.73 3.65 21.54
C ALA A 150 -23.44 3.68 22.37
N THR A 151 -22.27 3.49 21.74
CA THR A 151 -21.00 3.37 22.46
C THR A 151 -20.08 4.58 22.30
N LEU A 152 -20.40 5.48 21.38
CA LEU A 152 -19.60 6.65 20.99
C LEU A 152 -18.19 6.29 20.48
N ASN A 153 -17.94 5.02 20.18
CA ASN A 153 -16.68 4.60 19.62
C ASN A 153 -16.58 5.01 18.14
N PRO A 154 -15.39 5.35 17.64
CA PRO A 154 -15.16 5.58 16.21
C PRO A 154 -15.55 4.36 15.38
N VAL A 155 -16.16 4.60 14.21
CA VAL A 155 -16.43 3.56 13.22
C VAL A 155 -15.38 3.67 12.13
N THR A 156 -14.48 2.71 12.07
CA THR A 156 -13.37 2.66 11.13
C THR A 156 -13.75 1.90 9.87
N ASP A 157 -13.03 2.15 8.78
CA ASP A 157 -13.18 1.44 7.51
C ASP A 157 -14.56 1.55 6.85
N LEU A 158 -15.36 2.53 7.24
CA LEU A 158 -16.67 2.81 6.66
C LEU A 158 -16.52 3.71 5.43
N THR A 159 -17.15 3.34 4.32
CA THR A 159 -17.26 4.21 3.15
C THR A 159 -18.36 5.24 3.37
N VAL A 160 -18.01 6.51 3.25
CA VAL A 160 -18.92 7.65 3.29
C VAL A 160 -19.01 8.27 1.91
N GLY A 161 -20.23 8.48 1.43
CA GLY A 161 -20.47 9.05 0.10
C GLY A 161 -21.33 10.30 0.17
N VAL A 162 -21.10 11.20 -0.79
CA VAL A 162 -21.86 12.44 -0.97
C VAL A 162 -22.59 12.39 -2.30
N TYR A 163 -23.83 12.84 -2.29
CA TYR A 163 -24.66 13.10 -3.47
C TYR A 163 -24.94 14.59 -3.60
N ASP A 164 -25.18 15.07 -4.80
CA ASP A 164 -25.59 16.44 -5.11
C ASP A 164 -27.12 16.63 -5.13
N VAL A 165 -27.87 15.56 -4.88
CA VAL A 165 -29.33 15.52 -4.92
C VAL A 165 -29.90 15.20 -3.54
N LEU A 166 -30.94 15.94 -3.11
CA LEU A 166 -31.58 15.80 -1.80
C LEU A 166 -32.77 14.80 -1.78
N GLN A 167 -32.75 13.80 -2.63
CA GLN A 167 -33.77 12.75 -2.66
C GLN A 167 -33.29 11.51 -1.89
N ASP A 168 -34.09 11.02 -0.96
CA ASP A 168 -33.74 9.85 -0.12
C ASP A 168 -33.43 8.59 -0.93
N SER A 169 -34.05 8.43 -2.10
CA SER A 169 -33.84 7.26 -2.97
C SER A 169 -32.71 7.40 -3.98
N VAL A 170 -31.89 8.45 -3.88
CA VAL A 170 -30.79 8.71 -4.83
C VAL A 170 -29.75 7.60 -4.84
N PHE A 171 -29.47 7.00 -3.69
CA PHE A 171 -28.49 5.93 -3.52
C PHE A 171 -28.81 4.65 -4.33
N GLU A 172 -30.07 4.45 -4.71
CA GLU A 172 -30.49 3.33 -5.55
C GLU A 172 -30.29 3.58 -7.05
N LYS A 173 -30.12 4.84 -7.45
CA LYS A 173 -30.25 5.28 -8.86
C LYS A 173 -29.00 5.94 -9.42
N GLN A 174 -28.18 6.50 -8.55
CA GLN A 174 -27.02 7.29 -8.99
C GLN A 174 -25.75 6.87 -8.22
N PRO A 175 -24.58 6.90 -8.86
CA PRO A 175 -23.30 6.74 -8.17
C PRO A 175 -23.06 7.95 -7.24
N PHE A 176 -22.19 7.76 -6.27
CA PHE A 176 -21.72 8.85 -5.41
C PHE A 176 -21.02 9.94 -6.24
N LEU A 177 -21.26 11.20 -5.91
CA LEU A 177 -20.47 12.32 -6.42
C LEU A 177 -19.04 12.31 -5.90
N ARG A 178 -18.87 12.02 -4.61
CA ARG A 178 -17.58 11.85 -3.93
C ARG A 178 -17.69 10.75 -2.89
N ILE A 179 -16.56 10.08 -2.66
CA ILE A 179 -16.45 9.06 -1.62
C ILE A 179 -15.18 9.28 -0.81
N ALA A 180 -15.24 8.89 0.45
CA ALA A 180 -14.11 8.79 1.35
C ALA A 180 -14.27 7.57 2.25
N LYS A 181 -13.23 7.21 2.97
CA LYS A 181 -13.23 6.12 3.95
C LYS A 181 -12.84 6.66 5.31
N THR A 182 -13.51 6.20 6.36
CA THR A 182 -13.15 6.60 7.72
C THR A 182 -11.84 5.96 8.16
N ASP A 183 -11.04 6.71 8.87
CA ASP A 183 -9.77 6.29 9.45
C ASP A 183 -9.92 5.68 10.85
N SER A 184 -8.82 5.58 11.60
CA SER A 184 -8.80 5.05 12.98
C SER A 184 -9.55 5.92 13.99
N LEU A 185 -9.86 7.14 13.64
CA LEU A 185 -10.61 8.09 14.48
C LEU A 185 -12.10 8.18 14.09
N GLY A 186 -12.51 7.48 13.00
CA GLY A 186 -13.86 7.49 12.45
C GLY A 186 -14.06 8.66 11.50
#